data_21424f90fa53f53eed296d0336bec2c2
#
_entry.id   21424f90fa53f53eed296d0336bec2c2
#
_cell.length_a   1.000
_cell.length_b   1.000
_cell.length_c   1.000
_cell.angle_alpha   90.00
_cell.angle_beta   90.00
_cell.angle_gamma   90.00
#
_symmetry.space_group_name_H-M   'P 1'
#
loop_
_entity.id
_entity.type
_entity.pdbx_description
1 polymer ?
#
loop_
_entity_poly.entity_id
_entity_poly.type
_entity_poly.pdbx_seq_one_letter_code
_entity_poly.pdbx_strand_id
1 'polypeptide(L)'
;SAAGAGRLPVLHGPVGTAPDLLKRYEEWREAFRPLGQRPVAVQLSPRLSWQLRLENGMAVELGREQPKSPVGGRLARFIEVYGETVGKRDPLPAVVDLRYPNGFALRGAVGAGKGK
;
A
#
# COMPACT_ATOMS: atom_id res chain seq x y z
N SER A 1 -18.62 5.91 0.92
CA SER A 1 -19.69 5.96 1.90
C SER A 1 -19.33 6.92 3.01
N ALA A 2 -20.34 7.37 3.72
CA ALA A 2 -20.09 8.26 4.84
C ALA A 2 -19.19 7.59 5.88
N ALA A 3 -19.41 6.31 6.11
CA ALA A 3 -18.58 5.57 7.06
C ALA A 3 -17.13 5.54 6.62
N GLY A 4 -16.91 5.30 5.33
CA GLY A 4 -15.55 5.30 4.80
C GLY A 4 -14.93 6.68 4.86
N ALA A 5 -15.71 7.70 4.51
CA ALA A 5 -15.20 9.07 4.48
C ALA A 5 -14.79 9.54 5.86
N GLY A 6 -15.51 9.13 6.90
CA GLY A 6 -15.21 9.57 8.25
C GLY A 6 -14.24 8.68 9.01
N ARG A 7 -13.80 7.61 8.40
CA ARG A 7 -12.96 6.65 9.09
C ARG A 7 -11.51 7.12 9.12
N LEU A 8 -10.91 7.02 10.30
CA LEU A 8 -9.49 7.35 10.45
C LEU A 8 -8.64 6.16 10.02
N PRO A 9 -7.49 6.42 9.43
CA PRO A 9 -6.58 5.33 9.08
C PRO A 9 -5.93 4.73 10.31
N VAL A 10 -5.48 3.49 10.18
CA VAL A 10 -4.71 2.83 11.22
C VAL A 10 -3.24 3.03 10.91
N LEU A 11 -2.52 3.70 11.81
CA LEU A 11 -1.10 3.94 11.63
C LEU A 11 -0.35 3.22 12.74
N HIS A 12 0.60 2.38 12.38
CA HIS A 12 1.29 1.55 13.34
C HIS A 12 2.79 1.51 13.04
N GLY A 13 3.60 1.77 14.05
CA GLY A 13 5.05 1.74 13.88
C GLY A 13 5.76 1.88 15.19
N PRO A 14 7.09 1.84 15.17
CA PRO A 14 7.88 1.97 16.39
C PRO A 14 7.65 3.31 17.09
N VAL A 15 8.02 3.35 18.36
CA VAL A 15 7.91 4.57 19.14
C VAL A 15 8.67 5.70 18.43
N GLY A 16 8.05 6.86 18.38
CA GLY A 16 8.68 8.03 17.77
C GLY A 16 8.47 8.18 16.29
N THR A 17 7.79 7.24 15.63
CA THR A 17 7.61 7.30 14.19
C THR A 17 6.25 7.86 13.76
N ALA A 18 5.43 8.29 14.71
CA ALA A 18 4.11 8.79 14.37
C ALA A 18 4.12 9.91 13.33
N PRO A 19 5.01 10.92 13.43
CA PRO A 19 5.04 11.96 12.40
C PRO A 19 5.36 11.40 11.01
N ASP A 20 6.29 10.44 10.94
CA ASP A 20 6.64 9.84 9.66
C ASP A 20 5.47 9.04 9.10
N LEU A 21 4.77 8.30 9.95
CA LEU A 21 3.61 7.53 9.52
C LEU A 21 2.53 8.44 8.95
N LEU A 22 2.25 9.53 9.63
CA LEU A 22 1.23 10.46 9.15
C LEU A 22 1.63 11.11 7.84
N LYS A 23 2.89 11.49 7.71
CA LYS A 23 3.38 12.10 6.49
C LYS A 23 3.25 11.13 5.32
N ARG A 24 3.66 9.87 5.50
CA ARG A 24 3.53 8.88 4.45
C ARG A 24 2.08 8.59 4.10
N TYR A 25 1.22 8.52 5.12
CA TYR A 25 -0.19 8.30 4.86
C TYR A 25 -0.76 9.38 3.95
N GLU A 26 -0.44 10.64 4.24
CA GLU A 26 -0.98 11.73 3.46
C GLU A 26 -0.43 11.74 2.05
N GLU A 27 0.86 11.44 1.88
CA GLU A 27 1.46 11.34 0.57
C GLU A 27 0.82 10.22 -0.25
N TRP A 28 0.62 9.08 0.38
CA TRP A 28 0.10 7.92 -0.34
C TRP A 28 -1.39 8.04 -0.59
N ARG A 29 -2.11 8.72 0.27
CA ARG A 29 -3.51 8.99 0.01
C ARG A 29 -3.68 9.79 -1.28
N GLU A 30 -2.84 10.81 -1.46
CA GLU A 30 -2.87 11.59 -2.68
C GLU A 30 -2.44 10.77 -3.89
N ALA A 31 -1.44 9.93 -3.71
CA ALA A 31 -0.93 9.12 -4.82
C ALA A 31 -1.98 8.17 -5.36
N PHE A 32 -2.81 7.60 -4.49
CA PHE A 32 -3.83 6.65 -4.91
C PHE A 32 -5.14 7.29 -5.34
N ARG A 33 -5.28 8.59 -5.17
CA ARG A 33 -6.51 9.27 -5.51
C ARG A 33 -6.94 9.03 -6.97
N PRO A 34 -6.04 9.13 -7.97
CA PRO A 34 -6.45 8.90 -9.34
C PRO A 34 -6.99 7.49 -9.60
N LEU A 35 -6.62 6.53 -8.77
CA LEU A 35 -7.08 5.16 -8.94
C LEU A 35 -8.41 4.90 -8.24
N GLY A 36 -8.95 5.88 -7.55
CA GLY A 36 -10.17 5.67 -6.79
C GLY A 36 -9.97 4.82 -5.55
N GLN A 37 -8.73 4.66 -5.12
CA GLN A 37 -8.40 3.89 -3.94
C GLN A 37 -7.80 4.79 -2.86
N ARG A 38 -7.78 4.31 -1.65
CA ARG A 38 -7.13 5.04 -0.57
C ARG A 38 -6.55 4.06 0.44
N PRO A 39 -5.44 4.44 1.07
CA PRO A 39 -4.88 3.62 2.14
C PRO A 39 -5.79 3.68 3.36
N VAL A 40 -6.03 2.54 3.98
CA VAL A 40 -6.78 2.48 5.24
C VAL A 40 -5.87 2.10 6.39
N ALA A 41 -4.64 1.67 6.10
CA ALA A 41 -3.68 1.36 7.14
C ALA A 41 -2.27 1.54 6.59
N VAL A 42 -1.37 2.06 7.41
CA VAL A 42 0.04 2.18 7.08
C VAL A 42 0.82 1.60 8.24
N GLN A 43 1.75 0.72 7.95
CA GLN A 43 2.55 0.04 8.94
C GLN A 43 4.02 0.22 8.66
N LEU A 44 4.77 0.48 9.73
CA LEU A 44 6.23 0.52 9.67
C LEU A 44 6.75 -0.50 10.67
N SER A 45 7.48 -1.50 10.18
CA SER A 45 7.98 -2.55 11.04
C SER A 45 9.16 -2.06 11.87
N PRO A 46 9.56 -2.81 12.91
CA PRO A 46 10.76 -2.44 13.67
C PRO A 46 12.01 -2.38 12.80
N ARG A 47 12.01 -3.07 11.67
CA ARG A 47 13.12 -3.02 10.72
C ARG A 47 12.98 -1.90 9.72
N LEU A 48 11.97 -1.03 9.91
CA LEU A 48 11.71 0.12 9.08
C LEU A 48 11.27 -0.25 7.67
N SER A 49 10.56 -1.34 7.55
CA SER A 49 9.95 -1.76 6.30
C SER A 49 8.51 -1.28 6.25
N TRP A 50 8.13 -0.64 5.16
CA TRP A 50 6.82 -0.02 5.00
C TRP A 50 5.83 -0.96 4.33
N GLN A 51 4.60 -0.91 4.79
CA GLN A 51 3.49 -1.66 4.21
C GLN A 51 2.23 -0.81 4.32
N LEU A 52 1.38 -0.88 3.30
CA LEU A 52 0.09 -0.21 3.39
C LEU A 52 -1.00 -1.18 2.96
N ARG A 53 -2.22 -0.87 3.39
CA ARG A 53 -3.39 -1.63 2.99
C ARG A 53 -4.39 -0.68 2.37
N LEU A 54 -4.94 -1.07 1.25
CA LEU A 54 -5.93 -0.26 0.55
C LEU A 54 -7.34 -0.65 0.96
N GLU A 55 -8.27 0.23 0.66
CA GLU A 55 -9.67 0.04 1.00
C GLU A 55 -10.23 -1.23 0.35
N ASN A 56 -9.73 -1.60 -0.83
CA ASN A 56 -10.20 -2.79 -1.51
C ASN A 56 -9.66 -4.09 -0.90
N GLY A 57 -8.87 -4.01 0.16
CA GLY A 57 -8.35 -5.17 0.84
C GLY A 57 -6.95 -5.58 0.44
N MET A 58 -6.42 -4.97 -0.59
CA MET A 58 -5.10 -5.33 -1.09
C MET A 58 -4.01 -4.71 -0.22
N ALA A 59 -2.99 -5.50 0.12
CA ALA A 59 -1.84 -5.01 0.86
C ALA A 59 -0.69 -4.75 -0.11
N VAL A 60 0.04 -3.66 0.13
CA VAL A 60 1.18 -3.31 -0.71
C VAL A 60 2.42 -3.27 0.17
N GLU A 61 3.40 -4.12 -0.16
CA GLU A 61 4.64 -4.20 0.57
C GLU A 61 5.69 -3.35 -0.11
N LEU A 62 6.10 -2.29 0.55
CA LEU A 62 7.02 -1.33 -0.05
C LEU A 62 8.47 -1.57 0.34
N GLY A 63 8.69 -2.20 1.49
CA GLY A 63 10.04 -2.45 1.94
C GLY A 63 10.66 -1.23 2.60
N ARG A 64 11.98 -1.25 2.68
CA ARG A 64 12.72 -0.20 3.38
C ARG A 64 13.06 0.93 2.43
N GLU A 65 13.17 2.13 3.00
CA GLU A 65 13.64 3.28 2.24
C GLU A 65 15.11 3.08 1.88
N GLN A 66 15.44 3.29 0.60
CA GLN A 66 16.81 3.14 0.12
C GLN A 66 17.13 4.28 -0.83
N PRO A 67 18.35 4.82 -0.75
CA PRO A 67 18.71 5.95 -1.62
C PRO A 67 18.55 5.66 -3.11
N LYS A 68 18.92 4.46 -3.53
CA LYS A 68 18.83 4.10 -4.95
C LYS A 68 17.47 3.58 -5.37
N SER A 69 16.59 3.34 -4.41
CA SER A 69 15.26 2.84 -4.69
C SER A 69 14.31 3.37 -3.63
N PRO A 70 13.97 4.65 -3.71
CA PRO A 70 13.07 5.24 -2.71
C PRO A 70 11.70 4.59 -2.71
N VAL A 71 11.12 4.49 -1.53
CA VAL A 71 9.79 3.89 -1.37
C VAL A 71 8.77 4.63 -2.24
N GLY A 72 8.83 5.96 -2.26
CA GLY A 72 7.90 6.74 -3.06
C GLY A 72 8.03 6.45 -4.54
N GLY A 73 9.26 6.23 -5.01
CA GLY A 73 9.47 5.92 -6.42
C GLY A 73 8.93 4.55 -6.81
N ARG A 74 9.09 3.58 -5.91
CA ARG A 74 8.52 2.25 -6.16
C ARG A 74 7.01 2.33 -6.26
N LEU A 75 6.40 3.09 -5.36
CA LEU A 75 4.95 3.21 -5.36
C LEU A 75 4.46 3.96 -6.59
N ALA A 76 5.16 5.01 -6.99
CA ALA A 76 4.77 5.78 -8.17
C ALA A 76 4.78 4.90 -9.41
N ARG A 77 5.79 4.05 -9.56
CA ARG A 77 5.87 3.15 -10.70
C ARG A 77 4.71 2.15 -10.69
N PHE A 78 4.37 1.63 -9.53
CA PHE A 78 3.26 0.71 -9.42
C PHE A 78 1.96 1.39 -9.82
N ILE A 79 1.72 2.60 -9.32
CA ILE A 79 0.49 3.33 -9.62
C ILE A 79 0.39 3.62 -11.12
N GLU A 80 1.52 3.91 -11.74
CA GLU A 80 1.56 4.24 -13.16
C GLU A 80 1.03 3.10 -14.03
N VAL A 81 1.31 1.85 -13.63
CA VAL A 81 0.89 0.70 -14.41
C VAL A 81 -0.29 -0.06 -13.81
N TYR A 82 -0.84 0.44 -12.72
CA TYR A 82 -1.88 -0.27 -11.99
C TYR A 82 -3.06 -0.66 -12.88
N GLY A 83 -3.59 0.29 -13.64
CA GLY A 83 -4.78 0.04 -14.43
C GLY A 83 -4.58 -0.99 -15.52
N GLU A 84 -3.35 -1.14 -16.00
CA GLU A 84 -3.07 -2.06 -17.10
C GLU A 84 -2.60 -3.42 -16.61
N THR A 85 -2.30 -3.53 -15.32
CA THR A 85 -1.79 -4.78 -14.78
C THR A 85 -2.68 -5.27 -13.65
N VAL A 86 -2.39 -4.82 -12.44
CA VAL A 86 -3.04 -5.33 -11.24
C VAL A 86 -4.54 -5.02 -11.23
N GLY A 87 -4.90 -3.81 -11.65
CA GLY A 87 -6.29 -3.40 -11.59
C GLY A 87 -7.23 -4.19 -12.48
N LYS A 88 -6.69 -4.90 -13.47
CA LYS A 88 -7.50 -5.72 -14.36
C LYS A 88 -7.70 -7.14 -13.86
N ARG A 89 -7.01 -7.52 -12.81
CA ARG A 89 -7.13 -8.88 -12.30
C ARG A 89 -8.42 -9.04 -11.53
N ASP A 90 -9.03 -10.20 -11.68
CA ASP A 90 -10.27 -10.52 -10.98
C ASP A 90 -10.22 -11.99 -10.57
N PRO A 91 -10.05 -12.26 -9.29
CA PRO A 91 -9.97 -11.27 -8.19
C PRO A 91 -8.64 -10.56 -8.14
N LEU A 92 -8.62 -9.43 -7.43
CA LEU A 92 -7.39 -8.69 -7.22
C LEU A 92 -6.43 -9.51 -6.35
N PRO A 93 -5.13 -9.33 -6.50
CA PRO A 93 -4.18 -10.02 -5.62
C PRO A 93 -4.33 -9.51 -4.19
N ALA A 94 -4.09 -10.38 -3.23
CA ALA A 94 -4.16 -9.99 -1.83
C ALA A 94 -2.96 -9.15 -1.44
N VAL A 95 -1.79 -9.42 -2.02
CA VAL A 95 -0.55 -8.73 -1.70
C VAL A 95 0.19 -8.38 -2.98
N VAL A 96 0.65 -7.15 -3.06
CA VAL A 96 1.55 -6.70 -4.11
C VAL A 96 2.87 -6.36 -3.44
N ASP A 97 3.95 -7.00 -3.88
CA ASP A 97 5.25 -6.84 -3.27
C ASP A 97 6.12 -6.00 -4.21
N LEU A 98 6.45 -4.79 -3.80
CA LEU A 98 7.22 -3.85 -4.61
C LEU A 98 8.70 -3.82 -4.24
N ARG A 99 9.17 -4.79 -3.46
CA ARG A 99 10.56 -4.79 -3.00
C ARG A 99 11.54 -5.21 -4.08
N TYR A 100 11.03 -5.73 -5.19
CA TYR A 100 11.90 -6.21 -6.28
C TYR A 100 12.33 -5.06 -7.17
N PRO A 101 13.59 -5.07 -7.64
CA PRO A 101 14.09 -3.94 -8.42
C PRO A 101 13.49 -3.81 -9.81
N ASN A 102 13.07 -4.91 -10.41
CA ASN A 102 12.61 -4.90 -11.81
C ASN A 102 11.16 -5.26 -11.96
N GLY A 103 10.34 -4.87 -11.00
CA GLY A 103 8.92 -5.18 -11.09
C GLY A 103 8.36 -5.46 -9.74
N PHE A 104 7.27 -6.19 -9.71
CA PHE A 104 6.63 -6.53 -8.45
C PHE A 104 6.02 -7.92 -8.53
N ALA A 105 5.87 -8.55 -7.37
CA ALA A 105 5.30 -9.88 -7.26
C ALA A 105 3.89 -9.78 -6.73
N LEU A 106 3.03 -10.66 -7.19
CA LEU A 106 1.63 -10.70 -6.77
C LEU A 106 1.38 -12.01 -6.03
N ARG A 107 0.67 -11.93 -4.90
CA ARG A 107 0.38 -13.12 -4.12
C ARG A 107 -1.07 -13.13 -3.69
N GLY A 108 -1.66 -14.32 -3.73
CA GLY A 108 -3.00 -14.53 -3.21
C GLY A 108 -4.06 -13.82 -4.00
N ALA A 109 -5.25 -13.77 -3.43
CA ALA A 109 -6.39 -13.10 -4.01
C ALA A 109 -7.18 -12.46 -2.89
N VAL A 110 -7.67 -11.24 -3.15
CA VAL A 110 -8.48 -10.53 -2.16
C VAL A 110 -9.69 -11.39 -1.81
N GLY A 111 -9.88 -11.61 -0.50
CA GLY A 111 -11.01 -12.38 -0.02
C GLY A 111 -10.83 -13.88 -0.05
N ALA A 112 -9.75 -14.39 -0.65
CA ALA A 112 -9.58 -15.83 -0.80
C ALA A 112 -9.53 -16.58 0.53
N GLY A 113 -8.94 -15.96 1.55
CA GLY A 113 -8.82 -16.59 2.84
C GLY A 113 -10.02 -16.46 3.73
N LYS A 114 -11.03 -15.75 3.30
CA LYS A 114 -12.18 -15.46 4.15
C LYS A 114 -13.32 -16.47 4.05
N GLY A 115 -13.30 -17.26 3.04
CA GLY A 115 -14.35 -18.24 2.86
C GLY A 115 -14.19 -19.48 3.71
N LYS A 116 -13.17 -19.50 4.51
CA LYS A 116 -12.89 -20.66 5.34
C LYS A 116 -13.76 -20.71 6.54
#